data_2791f3207b43aadf7569b72b66b5ca17
#
_entry.id   2791f3207b43aadf7569b72b66b5ca17
#
_cell.length_a   1.000
_cell.length_b   1.000
_cell.length_c   1.000
_cell.angle_alpha   90.00
_cell.angle_beta   90.00
_cell.angle_gamma   90.00
#
_symmetry.space_group_name_H-M   'P 1'
#
loop_
_entity.id
_entity.type
_entity.pdbx_description
1 polymer ?
#
loop_
_entity_poly.entity_id
_entity_poly.type
_entity_poly.pdbx_seq_one_letter_code
_entity_poly.pdbx_strand_id
1 'polypeptide(L)'
;MSDEGVVKYDEMGVMDGGTIGLPREMNREIWLREVFPEWGSFLNHEIANLEVPGGSGCLWYFGGPSYALKSQAGAVFTVDLYSGPSIFTDYSYCGVCRTSGAEKLHWMRLNPHVIDPWKFERLDAVCVTHHHQDHMDFYTIAAALQTTNCKFIAPPEAARRMMKNMGVPKDRMIVANVGESVQIEDMKIDLAPNFDTIATKTGFETPAPFEEVAVSFIFNTEGGNIAFLGDTLYHNGYRMVGEKYGVDVVTMN
;
A
#
# COMPACT_ATOMS: atom_id res chain seq x y z
N MET A 1 -27.16 -9.14 16.21
CA MET A 1 -25.71 -8.97 16.05
C MET A 1 -25.42 -7.54 16.43
N SER A 2 -24.61 -7.32 17.45
CA SER A 2 -24.24 -5.98 17.89
C SER A 2 -23.46 -5.28 16.80
N ASP A 3 -23.70 -3.99 16.59
CA ASP A 3 -22.97 -3.11 15.65
C ASP A 3 -21.47 -2.96 15.99
N GLU A 4 -20.98 -3.71 16.95
CA GLU A 4 -19.59 -3.74 17.36
C GLU A 4 -18.75 -4.50 16.34
N GLY A 5 -18.08 -3.74 15.49
CA GLY A 5 -17.17 -4.27 14.48
C GLY A 5 -17.52 -3.89 13.03
N VAL A 6 -18.57 -3.14 12.81
CA VAL A 6 -18.84 -2.57 11.48
C VAL A 6 -17.89 -1.41 11.25
N VAL A 7 -17.07 -1.54 10.23
CA VAL A 7 -16.21 -0.45 9.76
C VAL A 7 -17.10 0.69 9.27
N LYS A 8 -16.96 1.85 9.86
CA LYS A 8 -17.68 3.05 9.41
C LYS A 8 -16.85 3.75 8.35
N TYR A 9 -17.52 4.07 7.28
CA TYR A 9 -16.96 4.86 6.19
C TYR A 9 -17.60 6.24 6.22
N ASP A 10 -16.85 7.27 5.84
CA ASP A 10 -17.41 8.59 5.62
C ASP A 10 -18.27 8.63 4.35
N GLU A 11 -18.91 9.77 4.10
CA GLU A 11 -19.78 9.97 2.93
C GLU A 11 -19.02 9.81 1.58
N MET A 12 -17.69 9.87 1.62
CA MET A 12 -16.81 9.68 0.46
C MET A 12 -16.35 8.22 0.30
N GLY A 13 -16.83 7.31 1.14
CA GLY A 13 -16.46 5.91 1.13
C GLY A 13 -15.08 5.61 1.73
N VAL A 14 -14.50 6.57 2.40
CA VAL A 14 -13.23 6.42 3.11
C VAL A 14 -13.50 5.95 4.52
N MET A 15 -12.66 5.05 4.96
CA MET A 15 -12.75 4.57 6.32
C MET A 15 -12.58 5.71 7.32
N ASP A 16 -13.58 5.93 8.16
CA ASP A 16 -13.39 6.73 9.35
C ASP A 16 -12.23 6.15 10.15
N GLY A 17 -11.11 6.86 10.15
CA GLY A 17 -9.88 6.43 10.79
C GLY A 17 -10.01 6.08 12.28
N GLY A 18 -11.17 6.27 12.87
CA GLY A 18 -11.47 5.86 14.24
C GLY A 18 -11.95 4.42 14.42
N THR A 19 -12.38 3.78 13.34
CA THR A 19 -13.07 2.48 13.42
C THR A 19 -12.36 1.31 12.76
N ILE A 20 -11.29 1.57 12.01
CA ILE A 20 -10.54 0.49 11.42
C ILE A 20 -9.59 -0.13 12.41
N GLY A 21 -9.74 -1.39 12.50
CA GLY A 21 -8.70 -2.32 12.92
C GLY A 21 -8.31 -2.31 14.38
N LEU A 22 -8.71 -1.32 15.11
CA LEU A 22 -8.48 -1.36 16.55
C LEU A 22 -9.79 -1.60 17.21
N PRO A 23 -10.21 -2.49 17.58
CA PRO A 23 -10.37 -3.37 18.70
C PRO A 23 -10.49 -4.82 18.29
N ARG A 24 -10.40 -5.16 17.03
CA ARG A 24 -10.44 -6.56 16.69
C ARG A 24 -9.03 -7.08 16.42
N GLU A 25 -8.73 -8.18 17.04
CA GLU A 25 -7.53 -8.93 16.71
C GLU A 25 -7.64 -9.42 15.26
N MET A 26 -6.75 -8.91 14.40
CA MET A 26 -6.58 -9.44 13.05
C MET A 26 -5.51 -10.51 13.07
N ASN A 27 -5.82 -11.67 12.54
CA ASN A 27 -4.87 -12.76 12.34
C ASN A 27 -5.13 -13.46 11.00
N ARG A 28 -4.22 -14.36 10.62
CA ARG A 28 -4.30 -15.07 9.35
C ARG A 28 -5.60 -15.90 9.20
N GLU A 29 -6.11 -16.50 10.27
CA GLU A 29 -7.34 -17.27 10.20
C GLU A 29 -8.56 -16.40 9.91
N ILE A 30 -8.60 -15.20 10.50
CA ILE A 30 -9.64 -14.21 10.22
C ILE A 30 -9.53 -13.76 8.75
N TRP A 31 -8.33 -13.42 8.29
CA TRP A 31 -8.09 -13.05 6.91
C TRP A 31 -8.52 -14.14 5.91
N LEU A 32 -8.15 -15.40 6.16
CA LEU A 32 -8.58 -16.53 5.31
C LEU A 32 -10.10 -16.67 5.22
N ARG A 33 -10.81 -16.38 6.30
CA ARG A 33 -12.28 -16.42 6.35
C ARG A 33 -12.92 -15.26 5.60
N GLU A 34 -12.33 -14.06 5.73
CA GLU A 34 -12.90 -12.82 5.20
C GLU A 34 -12.54 -12.58 3.74
N VAL A 35 -11.39 -13.02 3.31
CA VAL A 35 -10.84 -12.67 2.01
C VAL A 35 -10.82 -13.82 1.02
N PHE A 36 -10.78 -15.06 1.47
CA PHE A 36 -10.76 -16.23 0.59
C PHE A 36 -9.64 -16.19 -0.47
N PRO A 37 -8.36 -16.33 -0.08
CA PRO A 37 -7.26 -16.32 -1.04
C PRO A 37 -7.28 -17.57 -1.93
N GLU A 38 -7.31 -17.37 -3.23
CA GLU A 38 -7.51 -18.45 -4.20
C GLU A 38 -6.23 -19.24 -4.52
N TRP A 39 -5.08 -18.55 -4.51
CA TRP A 39 -3.81 -19.09 -4.99
C TRP A 39 -2.76 -19.30 -3.89
N GLY A 40 -3.12 -19.01 -2.67
CA GLY A 40 -2.24 -19.24 -1.52
C GLY A 40 -0.94 -18.43 -1.58
N SER A 41 0.18 -19.11 -1.34
CA SER A 41 1.49 -18.48 -1.13
C SER A 41 2.52 -18.79 -2.23
N PHE A 42 2.07 -19.09 -3.44
CA PHE A 42 2.98 -19.42 -4.54
C PHE A 42 4.01 -18.31 -4.79
N LEU A 43 3.57 -17.06 -4.93
CA LEU A 43 4.46 -15.94 -5.16
C LEU A 43 5.31 -15.58 -3.93
N ASN A 44 4.85 -15.87 -2.71
CA ASN A 44 5.70 -15.74 -1.54
C ASN A 44 6.94 -16.61 -1.65
N HIS A 45 6.77 -17.87 -2.10
CA HIS A 45 7.89 -18.78 -2.30
C HIS A 45 8.81 -18.34 -3.42
N GLU A 46 8.26 -17.83 -4.53
CA GLU A 46 9.05 -17.27 -5.62
C GLU A 46 9.87 -16.06 -5.15
N ILE A 47 9.25 -15.09 -4.48
CA ILE A 47 9.93 -13.89 -3.95
C ILE A 47 11.05 -14.30 -2.98
N ALA A 48 10.78 -15.26 -2.08
CA ALA A 48 11.78 -15.70 -1.11
C ALA A 48 13.02 -16.29 -1.78
N ASN A 49 12.84 -17.14 -2.80
CA ASN A 49 13.91 -17.95 -3.39
C ASN A 49 14.56 -17.33 -4.62
N LEU A 50 13.98 -16.30 -5.24
CA LEU A 50 14.59 -15.67 -6.40
C LEU A 50 15.88 -14.95 -6.03
N GLU A 51 16.98 -15.32 -6.62
CA GLU A 51 18.23 -14.56 -6.60
C GLU A 51 18.17 -13.49 -7.69
N VAL A 52 18.24 -12.22 -7.28
CA VAL A 52 18.18 -11.09 -8.22
C VAL A 52 19.56 -10.96 -8.89
N PRO A 53 19.63 -11.02 -10.24
CA PRO A 53 20.90 -10.87 -10.95
C PRO A 53 21.57 -9.52 -10.72
N GLY A 54 22.90 -9.48 -10.79
CA GLY A 54 23.66 -8.23 -10.71
C GLY A 54 23.21 -7.21 -11.76
N GLY A 55 23.13 -5.95 -11.39
CA GLY A 55 22.66 -4.88 -12.27
C GLY A 55 21.15 -4.90 -12.50
N SER A 56 20.37 -5.52 -11.62
CA SER A 56 18.93 -5.71 -11.79
C SER A 56 18.14 -5.41 -10.52
N GLY A 57 16.84 -5.27 -10.67
CA GLY A 57 15.82 -5.37 -9.62
C GLY A 57 14.69 -6.25 -10.10
N CYS A 58 14.01 -6.96 -9.22
CA CYS A 58 12.83 -7.74 -9.59
C CYS A 58 11.56 -7.07 -9.07
N LEU A 59 10.59 -6.93 -9.97
CA LEU A 59 9.29 -6.34 -9.71
C LEU A 59 8.19 -7.36 -9.96
N TRP A 60 7.30 -7.55 -8.99
CA TRP A 60 6.06 -8.31 -9.12
C TRP A 60 4.87 -7.38 -9.07
N TYR A 61 3.94 -7.59 -9.99
CA TYR A 61 2.64 -6.92 -10.03
C TYR A 61 1.54 -7.92 -9.65
N PHE A 62 0.80 -7.62 -8.60
CA PHE A 62 -0.24 -8.51 -8.08
C PHE A 62 -1.66 -8.10 -8.47
N GLY A 63 -1.78 -7.08 -9.29
CA GLY A 63 -3.07 -6.49 -9.68
C GLY A 63 -3.50 -5.33 -8.78
N GLY A 64 -4.34 -4.44 -9.34
CA GLY A 64 -4.69 -3.17 -8.68
C GLY A 64 -3.44 -2.35 -8.37
N PRO A 65 -3.34 -1.70 -7.20
CA PRO A 65 -2.16 -0.91 -6.83
C PRO A 65 -0.97 -1.73 -6.34
N SER A 66 -1.07 -3.05 -6.30
CA SER A 66 -0.24 -3.93 -5.48
C SER A 66 1.03 -4.39 -6.17
N TYR A 67 2.17 -4.10 -5.55
CA TYR A 67 3.50 -4.49 -6.05
C TYR A 67 4.38 -5.05 -4.94
N ALA A 68 5.34 -5.91 -5.33
CA ALA A 68 6.54 -6.18 -4.55
C ALA A 68 7.79 -5.91 -5.39
N LEU A 69 8.86 -5.50 -4.73
CA LEU A 69 10.17 -5.29 -5.32
C LEU A 69 11.21 -6.04 -4.50
N LYS A 70 12.16 -6.67 -5.17
CA LYS A 70 13.34 -7.27 -4.53
C LYS A 70 14.61 -6.67 -5.10
N SER A 71 15.49 -6.22 -4.22
CA SER A 71 16.79 -5.69 -4.56
C SER A 71 17.81 -6.79 -4.84
N GLN A 72 18.95 -6.44 -5.40
CA GLN A 72 20.06 -7.35 -5.65
C GLN A 72 20.62 -7.97 -4.36
N ALA A 73 20.67 -7.22 -3.25
CA ALA A 73 21.06 -7.76 -1.94
C ALA A 73 19.94 -8.55 -1.25
N GLY A 74 18.80 -8.73 -1.92
CA GLY A 74 17.68 -9.52 -1.44
C GLY A 74 16.73 -8.79 -0.51
N ALA A 75 16.84 -7.47 -0.36
CA ALA A 75 15.84 -6.69 0.39
C ALA A 75 14.50 -6.69 -0.33
N VAL A 76 13.42 -6.89 0.42
CA VAL A 76 12.05 -7.02 -0.12
C VAL A 76 11.18 -5.88 0.37
N PHE A 77 10.48 -5.28 -0.59
CA PHE A 77 9.57 -4.16 -0.39
C PHE A 77 8.20 -4.48 -0.94
N THR A 78 7.16 -4.00 -0.29
CA THR A 78 5.82 -3.93 -0.88
C THR A 78 5.41 -2.49 -1.07
N VAL A 79 4.70 -2.21 -2.17
CA VAL A 79 4.09 -0.91 -2.41
C VAL A 79 2.61 -1.13 -2.63
N ASP A 80 1.79 -0.47 -1.82
CA ASP A 80 0.33 -0.49 -1.88
C ASP A 80 -0.25 -1.92 -1.98
N LEU A 81 0.35 -2.87 -1.26
CA LEU A 81 -0.11 -4.26 -1.30
C LEU A 81 -1.49 -4.38 -0.67
N TYR A 82 -2.47 -4.60 -1.50
CA TYR A 82 -3.86 -4.81 -1.10
C TYR A 82 -4.17 -6.30 -0.97
N SER A 83 -4.43 -6.74 0.23
CA SER A 83 -4.81 -8.12 0.58
C SER A 83 -6.27 -8.22 1.05
N GLY A 84 -7.05 -7.17 0.83
CA GLY A 84 -8.44 -7.06 1.22
C GLY A 84 -9.40 -7.82 0.30
N PRO A 85 -10.71 -7.66 0.50
CA PRO A 85 -11.76 -8.38 -0.21
C PRO A 85 -11.69 -8.26 -1.74
N SER A 86 -12.09 -9.30 -2.43
CA SER A 86 -12.20 -9.40 -3.88
C SER A 86 -13.65 -9.63 -4.31
N ILE A 87 -13.90 -9.84 -5.62
CA ILE A 87 -15.24 -10.16 -6.15
C ILE A 87 -15.89 -11.39 -5.49
N PHE A 88 -15.10 -12.22 -4.85
CA PHE A 88 -15.56 -13.47 -4.21
C PHE A 88 -15.86 -13.30 -2.73
N THR A 89 -15.73 -12.09 -2.19
CA THR A 89 -15.94 -11.80 -0.78
C THR A 89 -17.05 -10.77 -0.55
N ASP A 90 -17.51 -10.64 0.68
CA ASP A 90 -18.50 -9.64 1.05
C ASP A 90 -17.87 -8.25 1.09
N TYR A 91 -18.39 -7.36 0.26
CA TYR A 91 -17.88 -6.00 0.04
C TYR A 91 -18.38 -4.96 1.02
N SER A 92 -19.01 -5.35 2.09
CA SER A 92 -19.50 -4.40 3.10
C SER A 92 -18.38 -3.50 3.67
N TYR A 93 -17.14 -3.91 3.50
CA TYR A 93 -15.95 -3.22 3.98
C TYR A 93 -15.23 -2.35 2.95
N CYS A 94 -15.61 -2.42 1.69
CA CYS A 94 -14.93 -1.65 0.64
C CYS A 94 -15.49 -0.24 0.52
N GLY A 95 -14.84 0.74 1.15
CA GLY A 95 -15.26 2.12 1.15
C GLY A 95 -15.15 2.81 -0.20
N VAL A 96 -14.09 2.52 -0.95
CA VAL A 96 -13.79 3.17 -2.24
C VAL A 96 -14.87 2.91 -3.27
N CYS A 97 -15.53 1.77 -3.22
CA CYS A 97 -16.60 1.42 -4.15
C CYS A 97 -17.85 2.28 -4.01
N ARG A 98 -18.00 3.00 -2.90
CA ARG A 98 -19.17 3.86 -2.66
C ARG A 98 -19.03 5.23 -3.28
N THR A 99 -17.82 5.68 -3.59
CA THR A 99 -17.57 7.00 -4.18
C THR A 99 -18.12 7.14 -5.60
N SER A 100 -18.34 6.03 -6.30
CA SER A 100 -18.90 6.04 -7.67
C SER A 100 -20.43 6.21 -7.73
N GLY A 101 -21.11 6.28 -6.58
CA GLY A 101 -22.59 6.38 -6.52
C GLY A 101 -23.31 5.11 -6.93
N ALA A 102 -22.61 4.03 -7.19
CA ALA A 102 -23.21 2.76 -7.53
C ALA A 102 -23.45 1.96 -6.24
N GLU A 103 -24.70 1.75 -5.89
CA GLU A 103 -25.14 1.05 -4.69
C GLU A 103 -24.59 -0.38 -4.55
N LYS A 104 -24.01 -0.96 -5.61
CA LYS A 104 -23.49 -2.33 -5.65
C LYS A 104 -22.40 -2.51 -6.70
N LEU A 105 -21.54 -1.52 -6.93
CA LEU A 105 -20.31 -1.82 -7.63
C LEU A 105 -19.42 -2.61 -6.68
N HIS A 106 -19.45 -3.88 -6.89
CA HIS A 106 -18.44 -4.75 -6.38
C HIS A 106 -17.09 -4.26 -6.88
N TRP A 107 -16.24 -3.86 -5.99
CA TRP A 107 -14.85 -3.63 -6.32
C TRP A 107 -14.35 -4.94 -6.89
N MET A 108 -14.22 -4.94 -8.16
CA MET A 108 -13.81 -6.12 -8.83
C MET A 108 -12.30 -6.16 -8.83
N ARG A 109 -11.70 -6.59 -7.71
CA ARG A 109 -10.41 -7.19 -7.89
C ARG A 109 -10.65 -8.41 -8.80
N LEU A 110 -10.37 -8.21 -10.08
CA LEU A 110 -10.48 -9.26 -11.09
C LEU A 110 -9.35 -10.28 -10.94
N ASN A 111 -8.27 -9.89 -10.28
CA ASN A 111 -7.12 -10.74 -10.09
C ASN A 111 -7.27 -11.54 -8.78
N PRO A 112 -7.00 -12.85 -8.81
CA PRO A 112 -6.99 -13.67 -7.61
C PRO A 112 -5.93 -13.18 -6.63
N HIS A 113 -6.13 -13.48 -5.34
CA HIS A 113 -5.07 -13.29 -4.35
C HIS A 113 -3.97 -14.31 -4.59
N VAL A 114 -2.81 -13.83 -5.01
CA VAL A 114 -1.65 -14.64 -5.40
C VAL A 114 -0.51 -14.59 -4.37
N ILE A 115 -0.73 -13.83 -3.30
CA ILE A 115 0.24 -13.64 -2.22
C ILE A 115 -0.47 -13.69 -0.86
N ASP A 116 0.17 -14.32 0.11
CA ASP A 116 -0.27 -14.39 1.49
C ASP A 116 0.57 -13.42 2.32
N PRO A 117 0.02 -12.31 2.83
CA PRO A 117 0.79 -11.30 3.54
C PRO A 117 1.42 -11.82 4.84
N TRP A 118 0.90 -12.91 5.43
CA TRP A 118 1.49 -13.56 6.62
C TRP A 118 2.66 -14.50 6.31
N LYS A 119 2.99 -14.71 5.03
CA LYS A 119 4.03 -15.65 4.61
C LYS A 119 5.23 -15.02 3.92
N PHE A 120 5.47 -13.74 4.10
CA PHE A 120 6.75 -13.16 3.71
C PHE A 120 7.85 -13.71 4.61
N GLU A 121 8.83 -14.39 4.04
CA GLU A 121 10.02 -14.87 4.75
C GLU A 121 10.97 -13.69 5.06
N ARG A 122 10.99 -12.70 4.19
CA ARG A 122 11.67 -11.43 4.36
C ARG A 122 10.78 -10.29 3.85
N LEU A 123 10.66 -9.25 4.65
CA LEU A 123 10.04 -7.99 4.27
C LEU A 123 10.76 -6.87 5.01
N ASP A 124 11.39 -5.98 4.27
CA ASP A 124 12.21 -4.90 4.84
C ASP A 124 11.42 -3.60 4.97
N ALA A 125 10.50 -3.32 4.02
CA ALA A 125 9.55 -2.22 4.19
C ALA A 125 8.21 -2.47 3.52
N VAL A 126 7.16 -1.88 4.14
CA VAL A 126 5.82 -1.65 3.57
C VAL A 126 5.70 -0.19 3.22
N CYS A 127 5.56 0.12 1.93
CA CYS A 127 5.39 1.48 1.42
C CYS A 127 3.93 1.71 1.06
N VAL A 128 3.37 2.84 1.51
CA VAL A 128 1.99 3.23 1.27
C VAL A 128 1.98 4.61 0.63
N THR A 129 1.43 4.73 -0.58
CA THR A 129 1.43 5.99 -1.34
C THR A 129 0.47 7.02 -0.76
N HIS A 130 -0.69 6.59 -0.24
CA HIS A 130 -1.69 7.46 0.38
C HIS A 130 -2.62 6.67 1.30
N HIS A 131 -3.57 7.34 1.93
CA HIS A 131 -4.37 6.79 3.03
C HIS A 131 -5.65 6.04 2.63
N HIS A 132 -5.94 5.86 1.34
CA HIS A 132 -7.07 5.03 0.93
C HIS A 132 -6.85 3.56 1.29
N GLN A 133 -7.94 2.85 1.58
CA GLN A 133 -7.83 1.51 2.16
C GLN A 133 -7.28 0.45 1.20
N ASP A 134 -7.41 0.64 -0.09
CA ASP A 134 -6.86 -0.24 -1.12
C ASP A 134 -5.35 -0.02 -1.36
N HIS A 135 -4.77 0.99 -0.70
CA HIS A 135 -3.34 1.27 -0.64
C HIS A 135 -2.79 1.10 0.78
N MET A 136 -3.48 1.65 1.77
CA MET A 136 -3.19 1.48 3.20
C MET A 136 -3.95 0.28 3.76
N ASP A 137 -3.61 -0.91 3.27
CA ASP A 137 -4.37 -2.12 3.54
C ASP A 137 -4.15 -2.64 4.96
N PHE A 138 -5.26 -2.77 5.67
CA PHE A 138 -5.27 -3.22 7.05
C PHE A 138 -4.72 -4.65 7.24
N TYR A 139 -5.05 -5.56 6.33
CA TYR A 139 -4.62 -6.97 6.44
C TYR A 139 -3.11 -7.09 6.22
N THR A 140 -2.58 -6.41 5.22
CA THR A 140 -1.13 -6.36 4.94
C THR A 140 -0.37 -5.74 6.11
N ILE A 141 -0.85 -4.63 6.66
CA ILE A 141 -0.22 -3.96 7.81
C ILE A 141 -0.26 -4.85 9.05
N ALA A 142 -1.41 -5.49 9.34
CA ALA A 142 -1.53 -6.42 10.47
C ALA A 142 -0.58 -7.63 10.32
N ALA A 143 -0.48 -8.20 9.13
CA ALA A 143 0.43 -9.29 8.82
C ALA A 143 1.89 -8.87 9.05
N ALA A 144 2.30 -7.74 8.48
CA ALA A 144 3.65 -7.22 8.61
C ALA A 144 4.03 -6.90 10.06
N LEU A 145 3.08 -6.41 10.87
CA LEU A 145 3.29 -6.19 12.29
C LEU A 145 3.54 -7.48 13.07
N GLN A 146 2.85 -8.55 12.71
CA GLN A 146 2.89 -9.82 13.44
C GLN A 146 4.06 -10.72 13.01
N THR A 147 4.47 -10.66 11.75
CA THR A 147 5.40 -11.65 11.19
C THR A 147 6.78 -11.10 10.87
N THR A 148 6.95 -9.78 10.86
CA THR A 148 8.20 -9.13 10.46
C THR A 148 8.60 -8.00 11.40
N ASN A 149 9.82 -7.50 11.21
CA ASN A 149 10.31 -6.27 11.84
C ASN A 149 10.50 -5.14 10.81
N CYS A 150 9.82 -5.20 9.67
CA CYS A 150 9.95 -4.23 8.59
C CYS A 150 9.64 -2.79 9.03
N LYS A 151 10.12 -1.83 8.26
CA LYS A 151 9.72 -0.43 8.38
C LYS A 151 8.41 -0.20 7.61
N PHE A 152 7.67 0.81 8.02
CA PHE A 152 6.50 1.32 7.30
C PHE A 152 6.85 2.72 6.81
N ILE A 153 6.63 2.99 5.53
CA ILE A 153 6.97 4.27 4.90
C ILE A 153 5.69 4.83 4.28
N ALA A 154 5.23 5.98 4.76
CA ALA A 154 3.96 6.56 4.32
C ALA A 154 3.95 8.08 4.46
N PRO A 155 3.18 8.82 3.65
CA PRO A 155 3.01 10.27 3.81
C PRO A 155 2.39 10.60 5.18
N PRO A 156 2.49 11.86 5.64
CA PRO A 156 2.13 12.26 7.01
C PRO A 156 0.75 11.76 7.46
N GLU A 157 -0.29 11.91 6.65
CA GLU A 157 -1.64 11.51 7.03
C GLU A 157 -1.79 9.98 7.13
N ALA A 158 -1.26 9.23 6.15
CA ALA A 158 -1.29 7.76 6.22
C ALA A 158 -0.48 7.25 7.41
N ALA A 159 0.71 7.80 7.64
CA ALA A 159 1.54 7.48 8.81
C ALA A 159 0.82 7.73 10.13
N ARG A 160 0.12 8.88 10.25
CA ARG A 160 -0.70 9.21 11.43
C ARG A 160 -1.81 8.17 11.65
N ARG A 161 -2.53 7.80 10.59
CA ARG A 161 -3.60 6.78 10.65
C ARG A 161 -3.05 5.40 11.01
N MET A 162 -1.97 4.99 10.39
CA MET A 162 -1.33 3.69 10.67
C MET A 162 -0.89 3.59 12.14
N MET A 163 -0.26 4.64 12.67
CA MET A 163 0.13 4.66 14.09
C MET A 163 -1.08 4.69 15.03
N LYS A 164 -2.08 5.53 14.73
CA LYS A 164 -3.23 5.74 15.62
C LYS A 164 -4.22 4.57 15.57
N ASN A 165 -4.50 4.06 14.36
CA ASN A 165 -5.64 3.17 14.12
C ASN A 165 -5.22 1.71 13.89
N MET A 166 -3.97 1.47 13.45
CA MET A 166 -3.47 0.14 13.12
C MET A 166 -2.37 -0.35 14.06
N GLY A 167 -1.99 0.48 15.02
CA GLY A 167 -1.02 0.10 16.05
C GLY A 167 0.43 0.02 15.57
N VAL A 168 0.78 0.66 14.44
CA VAL A 168 2.16 0.70 13.96
C VAL A 168 3.04 1.44 14.96
N PRO A 169 4.09 0.81 15.50
CA PRO A 169 4.99 1.45 16.44
C PRO A 169 5.75 2.62 15.82
N LYS A 170 5.95 3.69 16.58
CA LYS A 170 6.62 4.91 16.10
C LYS A 170 8.04 4.65 15.60
N ASP A 171 8.76 3.74 16.21
CA ASP A 171 10.14 3.36 15.85
C ASP A 171 10.21 2.54 14.55
N ARG A 172 9.08 1.99 14.10
CA ARG A 172 8.96 1.31 12.80
C ARG A 172 8.42 2.22 11.71
N MET A 173 7.86 3.39 12.04
CA MET A 173 7.27 4.32 11.09
C MET A 173 8.31 5.31 10.58
N ILE A 174 8.39 5.47 9.27
CA ILE A 174 9.14 6.51 8.57
C ILE A 174 8.10 7.39 7.85
N VAL A 175 8.01 8.64 8.26
CA VAL A 175 7.13 9.61 7.59
C VAL A 175 7.79 10.04 6.29
N ALA A 176 7.10 9.82 5.18
CA ALA A 176 7.60 10.13 3.85
C ALA A 176 7.34 11.60 3.51
N ASN A 177 8.35 12.45 3.70
CA ASN A 177 8.27 13.84 3.31
C ASN A 177 8.78 14.03 1.88
N VAL A 178 7.99 14.69 1.04
CA VAL A 178 8.34 14.96 -0.36
C VAL A 178 9.67 15.70 -0.47
N GLY A 179 10.56 15.22 -1.32
CA GLY A 179 11.90 15.79 -1.55
C GLY A 179 13.01 15.16 -0.74
N GLU A 180 12.69 14.32 0.24
CA GLU A 180 13.66 13.54 1.01
C GLU A 180 13.95 12.19 0.33
N SER A 181 14.87 11.43 0.92
CA SER A 181 15.19 10.05 0.53
C SER A 181 15.30 9.18 1.77
N VAL A 182 14.92 7.92 1.62
CA VAL A 182 15.05 6.90 2.67
C VAL A 182 16.01 5.81 2.19
N GLN A 183 16.88 5.35 3.07
CA GLN A 183 17.75 4.20 2.81
C GLN A 183 17.26 3.01 3.64
N ILE A 184 16.90 1.91 2.96
CA ILE A 184 16.56 0.63 3.59
C ILE A 184 17.46 -0.43 2.95
N GLU A 185 18.33 -1.03 3.75
CA GLU A 185 19.32 -1.98 3.27
C GLU A 185 20.14 -1.38 2.10
N ASP A 186 20.21 -2.05 0.96
CA ASP A 186 20.88 -1.59 -0.25
C ASP A 186 20.01 -0.64 -1.11
N MET A 187 18.74 -0.41 -0.75
CA MET A 187 17.79 0.32 -1.58
C MET A 187 17.65 1.77 -1.11
N LYS A 188 17.96 2.71 -2.01
CA LYS A 188 17.60 4.11 -1.85
C LYS A 188 16.21 4.34 -2.45
N ILE A 189 15.34 5.00 -1.69
CA ILE A 189 13.97 5.34 -2.09
C ILE A 189 13.86 6.86 -2.03
N ASP A 190 13.72 7.51 -3.19
CA ASP A 190 13.44 8.94 -3.26
C ASP A 190 11.93 9.19 -3.13
N LEU A 191 11.57 10.23 -2.39
CA LEU A 191 10.19 10.60 -2.09
C LEU A 191 9.78 11.77 -2.96
N ALA A 192 8.98 11.49 -3.99
CA ALA A 192 8.60 12.45 -5.01
C ALA A 192 7.16 12.97 -4.82
N PRO A 193 6.81 14.15 -5.36
CA PRO A 193 5.43 14.62 -5.34
C PRO A 193 4.47 13.64 -5.99
N ASN A 194 3.28 13.55 -5.40
CA ASN A 194 2.12 12.86 -5.97
C ASN A 194 0.98 13.87 -6.16
N PHE A 195 0.15 13.68 -7.19
CA PHE A 195 -0.91 14.63 -7.56
C PHE A 195 -2.30 13.99 -7.48
N ASP A 196 -2.53 13.14 -6.48
CA ASP A 196 -3.85 12.56 -6.20
C ASP A 196 -4.79 13.61 -5.59
N THR A 197 -5.66 14.16 -6.45
CA THR A 197 -6.65 15.16 -6.03
C THR A 197 -7.81 14.55 -5.23
N ILE A 198 -8.00 13.25 -5.27
CA ILE A 198 -9.04 12.56 -4.49
C ILE A 198 -8.56 12.41 -3.05
N ALA A 199 -7.32 11.95 -2.84
CA ALA A 199 -6.75 11.84 -1.51
C ALA A 199 -6.75 13.16 -0.75
N THR A 200 -6.55 14.31 -1.43
CA THR A 200 -6.59 15.63 -0.77
C THR A 200 -7.95 15.98 -0.18
N LYS A 201 -9.03 15.40 -0.68
CA LYS A 201 -10.41 15.70 -0.26
C LYS A 201 -10.98 14.66 0.68
N THR A 202 -10.42 13.47 0.65
CA THR A 202 -10.97 12.32 1.34
C THR A 202 -10.74 12.38 2.85
N GLY A 203 -11.82 12.50 3.62
CA GLY A 203 -11.78 12.61 5.08
C GLY A 203 -11.35 13.99 5.62
N PHE A 204 -11.41 15.03 4.77
CA PHE A 204 -11.11 16.41 5.15
C PHE A 204 -12.27 17.35 4.84
N GLU A 205 -12.55 18.29 5.72
CA GLU A 205 -13.55 19.37 5.49
C GLU A 205 -13.10 20.33 4.38
N THR A 206 -11.80 20.57 4.31
CA THR A 206 -11.14 21.37 3.25
C THR A 206 -10.01 20.54 2.65
N PRO A 207 -9.73 20.66 1.33
CA PRO A 207 -8.67 19.90 0.71
C PRO A 207 -7.33 20.08 1.42
N ALA A 208 -6.69 18.97 1.78
CA ALA A 208 -5.36 18.97 2.37
C ALA A 208 -4.27 19.17 1.30
N PRO A 209 -3.07 19.67 1.64
CA PRO A 209 -1.95 19.73 0.73
C PRO A 209 -1.56 18.34 0.20
N PHE A 210 -1.11 18.26 -1.04
CA PHE A 210 -0.68 16.99 -1.65
C PHE A 210 0.37 16.27 -0.81
N GLU A 211 1.39 16.98 -0.38
CA GLU A 211 2.51 16.45 0.39
C GLU A 211 2.13 15.87 1.76
N GLU A 212 0.98 16.28 2.29
CA GLU A 212 0.45 15.73 3.54
C GLU A 212 -0.23 14.37 3.33
N VAL A 213 -0.82 14.14 2.16
CA VAL A 213 -1.73 13.02 1.94
C VAL A 213 -1.22 11.96 1.00
N ALA A 214 -0.30 12.33 0.07
CA ALA A 214 0.19 11.39 -0.94
C ALA A 214 1.67 11.61 -1.26
N VAL A 215 2.34 10.52 -1.62
CA VAL A 215 3.74 10.50 -2.04
C VAL A 215 3.93 9.48 -3.16
N SER A 216 4.81 9.78 -4.11
CA SER A 216 5.31 8.82 -5.09
C SER A 216 6.66 8.28 -4.63
N PHE A 217 6.86 6.98 -4.70
CA PHE A 217 8.12 6.34 -4.36
C PHE A 217 8.95 6.09 -5.60
N ILE A 218 10.21 6.51 -5.59
CA ILE A 218 11.17 6.22 -6.64
C ILE A 218 12.23 5.28 -6.09
N PHE A 219 12.16 4.02 -6.46
CA PHE A 219 13.15 3.02 -6.07
C PHE A 219 14.34 3.07 -7.03
N ASN A 220 15.51 3.34 -6.48
CA ASN A 220 16.75 3.40 -7.25
C ASN A 220 17.39 2.02 -7.28
N THR A 221 17.09 1.22 -8.30
CA THR A 221 17.71 -0.10 -8.49
C THR A 221 18.91 0.00 -9.41
N GLU A 222 19.80 -0.99 -9.37
CA GLU A 222 20.92 -1.05 -10.33
C GLU A 222 20.43 -1.24 -11.77
N GLY A 223 19.23 -1.81 -11.98
CA GLY A 223 18.62 -2.01 -13.29
C GLY A 223 17.84 -0.81 -13.83
N GLY A 224 17.73 0.28 -13.05
CA GLY A 224 16.98 1.48 -13.39
C GLY A 224 16.08 1.96 -12.26
N ASN A 225 15.56 3.18 -12.40
CA ASN A 225 14.72 3.83 -11.40
C ASN A 225 13.23 3.54 -11.68
N ILE A 226 12.55 2.97 -10.68
CA ILE A 226 11.14 2.58 -10.78
C ILE A 226 10.31 3.55 -9.94
N ALA A 227 9.37 4.24 -10.58
CA ALA A 227 8.43 5.14 -9.93
C ALA A 227 7.09 4.43 -9.66
N PHE A 228 6.65 4.43 -8.41
CA PHE A 228 5.32 4.01 -7.99
C PHE A 228 4.51 5.26 -7.66
N LEU A 229 3.55 5.57 -8.51
CA LEU A 229 2.75 6.80 -8.40
C LEU A 229 1.46 6.59 -7.59
N GLY A 230 1.06 5.33 -7.33
CA GLY A 230 -0.22 5.05 -6.70
C GLY A 230 -1.38 5.55 -7.56
N ASP A 231 -2.46 5.96 -6.92
CA ASP A 231 -3.57 6.64 -7.59
C ASP A 231 -3.14 8.06 -7.95
N THR A 232 -3.39 8.43 -9.19
CA THR A 232 -3.05 9.77 -9.65
C THR A 232 -3.85 10.18 -10.87
N LEU A 233 -3.90 11.49 -11.11
CA LEU A 233 -4.45 12.05 -12.33
C LEU A 233 -3.32 12.55 -13.23
N TYR A 234 -3.62 12.69 -14.53
CA TYR A 234 -2.68 13.34 -15.44
C TYR A 234 -2.29 14.72 -14.90
N HIS A 235 -0.99 14.94 -14.71
CA HIS A 235 -0.45 16.20 -14.23
C HIS A 235 0.92 16.48 -14.84
N ASN A 236 1.11 17.71 -15.37
CA ASN A 236 2.38 18.10 -16.01
C ASN A 236 3.60 18.02 -15.07
N GLY A 237 3.37 18.05 -13.77
CA GLY A 237 4.42 17.89 -12.76
C GLY A 237 5.17 16.56 -12.84
N TYR A 238 4.55 15.51 -13.37
CA TYR A 238 5.23 14.21 -13.52
C TYR A 238 6.37 14.24 -14.53
N ARG A 239 6.33 15.16 -15.51
CA ARG A 239 7.49 15.39 -16.37
C ARG A 239 8.71 15.83 -15.54
N MET A 240 8.50 16.76 -14.61
CA MET A 240 9.59 17.22 -13.72
C MET A 240 10.08 16.13 -12.78
N VAL A 241 9.18 15.27 -12.30
CA VAL A 241 9.54 14.09 -11.50
C VAL A 241 10.43 13.15 -12.31
N GLY A 242 10.01 12.79 -13.53
CA GLY A 242 10.79 11.93 -14.42
C GLY A 242 12.18 12.51 -14.73
N GLU A 243 12.25 13.80 -15.07
CA GLU A 243 13.52 14.48 -15.37
C GLU A 243 14.43 14.56 -14.12
N LYS A 244 13.86 14.90 -12.95
CA LYS A 244 14.64 15.07 -11.70
C LYS A 244 15.21 13.76 -11.17
N TYR A 245 14.43 12.68 -11.22
CA TYR A 245 14.78 11.40 -10.61
C TYR A 245 15.25 10.34 -11.63
N GLY A 246 15.32 10.70 -12.92
CA GLY A 246 15.78 9.79 -13.96
C GLY A 246 14.97 8.52 -14.04
N VAL A 247 13.63 8.64 -14.04
CA VAL A 247 12.72 7.50 -13.99
C VAL A 247 12.72 6.71 -15.29
N ASP A 248 12.98 5.40 -15.21
CA ASP A 248 13.00 4.48 -16.34
C ASP A 248 11.68 3.71 -16.47
N VAL A 249 11.05 3.37 -15.35
CA VAL A 249 9.78 2.61 -15.29
C VAL A 249 8.78 3.33 -14.39
N VAL A 250 7.53 3.40 -14.84
CA VAL A 250 6.43 4.02 -14.09
C VAL A 250 5.32 3.01 -13.90
N THR A 251 4.84 2.89 -12.66
CA THR A 251 3.59 2.22 -12.33
C THR A 251 2.58 3.25 -11.85
N MET A 252 1.34 3.14 -12.30
CA MET A 252 0.24 4.04 -11.94
C MET A 252 -1.09 3.30 -12.04
N ASN A 253 -2.06 3.72 -11.26
CA ASN A 253 -3.46 3.28 -11.32
C ASN A 253 -4.35 4.36 -11.93
#